data_a55e46ec6c8ab8744dbd1124b303858c
#
_entry.id   a55e46ec6c8ab8744dbd1124b303858c
#
_cell.length_a   1.000
_cell.length_b   1.000
_cell.length_c   1.000
_cell.angle_alpha   90.00
_cell.angle_beta   90.00
_cell.angle_gamma   90.00
#
_symmetry.space_group_name_H-M   'P 1'
#
loop_
_entity.id
_entity.type
_entity.pdbx_description
1 polymer ?
#
loop_
_entity_poly.entity_id
_entity_poly.type
_entity_poly.pdbx_seq_one_letter_code
_entity_poly.pdbx_strand_id
1 'polypeptide(L)'
;ENINLDISMRPRHKRKRGRKKFLAGVQQKTAVKEAIIFLVRFNLFSIPLYAAILTGFQWGFLMDITSNIVVALLSSTGIETTRHGNIIAVPVKDGNFGAFVSWDSTGWKSMLAMFALIFATAFPLRKKLMGLALIPVVYAVNILRIWFMFFISTVDTNYFALAHLTIWSWGLIFTVLALWVLWMKKL
;
A
#
# COMPACT_ATOMS: atom_id res chain seq x y z
N GLU A 1 15.60 12.83 -72.26
CA GLU A 1 16.46 12.24 -71.20
C GLU A 1 15.62 11.90 -69.96
N ASN A 2 15.32 10.60 -69.85
CA ASN A 2 14.45 10.05 -68.81
C ASN A 2 15.25 9.90 -67.50
N ILE A 3 14.97 10.68 -66.52
CA ILE A 3 15.37 10.39 -65.13
C ILE A 3 14.27 9.54 -64.48
N ASN A 4 14.37 8.25 -64.68
CA ASN A 4 13.57 7.28 -63.94
C ASN A 4 14.06 7.21 -62.51
N LEU A 5 13.34 7.83 -61.61
CA LEU A 5 13.54 7.74 -60.17
C LEU A 5 13.35 6.31 -59.69
N ASP A 6 14.47 5.64 -59.41
CA ASP A 6 14.56 4.36 -58.74
C ASP A 6 14.11 4.44 -57.27
N ILE A 7 12.80 4.49 -57.06
CA ILE A 7 12.19 4.51 -55.71
C ILE A 7 11.73 3.12 -55.24
N SER A 8 11.93 2.07 -56.03
CA SER A 8 11.27 0.79 -55.78
C SER A 8 12.06 -0.29 -55.05
N MET A 9 13.35 -0.10 -54.74
CA MET A 9 14.19 -1.18 -54.17
C MET A 9 14.76 -0.95 -52.78
N ARG A 10 13.98 -0.44 -51.84
CA ARG A 10 14.36 -0.68 -50.44
C ARG A 10 13.82 -2.04 -50.00
N PRO A 11 14.68 -3.00 -49.58
CA PRO A 11 14.25 -4.33 -49.21
C PRO A 11 13.16 -4.29 -48.14
N ARG A 12 12.04 -4.99 -48.33
CA ARG A 12 10.84 -5.08 -47.46
C ARG A 12 11.20 -5.29 -45.98
N HIS A 13 12.33 -5.92 -45.68
CA HIS A 13 12.85 -6.17 -44.34
C HIS A 13 13.30 -4.88 -43.60
N LYS A 14 13.98 -3.96 -44.30
CA LYS A 14 14.41 -2.68 -43.70
C LYS A 14 13.23 -1.76 -43.34
N ARG A 15 12.18 -1.80 -44.21
CA ARG A 15 10.95 -1.02 -43.99
C ARG A 15 10.13 -1.54 -42.79
N LYS A 16 10.04 -2.86 -42.58
CA LYS A 16 9.40 -3.49 -41.40
C LYS A 16 10.16 -3.17 -40.11
N ARG A 17 11.49 -3.17 -40.14
CA ARG A 17 12.33 -2.87 -38.95
C ARG A 17 12.26 -1.39 -38.55
N GLY A 18 12.20 -0.46 -39.51
CA GLY A 18 12.01 0.96 -39.26
C GLY A 18 10.64 1.26 -38.64
N ARG A 19 9.56 0.66 -39.18
CA ARG A 19 8.19 0.79 -38.64
C ARG A 19 8.06 0.25 -37.23
N LYS A 20 8.69 -0.90 -36.91
CA LYS A 20 8.70 -1.44 -35.54
C LYS A 20 9.43 -0.52 -34.58
N LYS A 21 10.58 0.05 -34.93
CA LYS A 21 11.32 1.01 -34.09
C LYS A 21 10.53 2.31 -33.88
N PHE A 22 9.87 2.82 -34.92
CA PHE A 22 9.02 4.01 -34.81
C PHE A 22 7.82 3.78 -33.88
N LEU A 23 7.10 2.64 -34.06
CA LEU A 23 5.96 2.29 -33.21
C LEU A 23 6.39 2.07 -31.74
N ALA A 24 7.53 1.41 -31.50
CA ALA A 24 8.09 1.24 -30.17
C ALA A 24 8.42 2.59 -29.52
N GLY A 25 9.00 3.54 -30.26
CA GLY A 25 9.28 4.88 -29.77
C GLY A 25 8.03 5.69 -29.43
N VAL A 26 6.96 5.54 -30.24
CA VAL A 26 5.65 6.17 -29.95
C VAL A 26 5.02 5.57 -28.71
N GLN A 27 4.99 4.23 -28.60
CA GLN A 27 4.48 3.54 -27.40
C GLN A 27 5.24 3.93 -26.12
N GLN A 28 6.57 4.02 -26.20
CA GLN A 28 7.38 4.42 -25.06
C GLN A 28 7.07 5.86 -24.60
N LYS A 29 6.92 6.80 -25.54
CA LYS A 29 6.53 8.19 -25.19
C LYS A 29 5.15 8.27 -24.54
N THR A 30 4.19 7.48 -25.03
CA THR A 30 2.85 7.41 -24.44
C THR A 30 2.89 6.85 -23.04
N ALA A 31 3.62 5.74 -22.80
CA ALA A 31 3.77 5.12 -21.48
C ALA A 31 4.43 6.08 -20.47
N VAL A 32 5.47 6.81 -20.87
CA VAL A 32 6.11 7.83 -20.01
C VAL A 32 5.14 8.93 -19.65
N LYS A 33 4.35 9.44 -20.61
CA LYS A 33 3.33 10.47 -20.35
C LYS A 33 2.28 9.97 -19.37
N GLU A 34 1.79 8.75 -19.53
CA GLU A 34 0.81 8.13 -18.61
C GLU A 34 1.37 7.96 -17.21
N ALA A 35 2.63 7.52 -17.10
CA ALA A 35 3.32 7.41 -15.82
C ALA A 35 3.47 8.76 -15.12
N ILE A 36 3.82 9.81 -15.84
CA ILE A 36 3.92 11.17 -15.27
C ILE A 36 2.54 11.65 -14.79
N ILE A 37 1.50 11.47 -15.60
CA ILE A 37 0.13 11.84 -15.21
C ILE A 37 -0.31 11.07 -13.95
N PHE A 38 -0.01 9.77 -13.89
CA PHE A 38 -0.28 8.97 -12.71
C PHE A 38 0.43 9.50 -11.48
N LEU A 39 1.74 9.81 -11.57
CA LEU A 39 2.52 10.36 -10.45
C LEU A 39 1.99 11.72 -9.99
N VAL A 40 1.62 12.60 -10.91
CA VAL A 40 1.02 13.90 -10.56
C VAL A 40 -0.30 13.70 -9.82
N ARG A 41 -1.19 12.82 -10.32
CA ARG A 41 -2.45 12.50 -9.66
C ARG A 41 -2.22 11.85 -8.30
N PHE A 42 -1.28 10.91 -8.20
CA PHE A 42 -0.93 10.27 -6.93
C PHE A 42 -0.52 11.30 -5.88
N ASN A 43 0.37 12.22 -6.21
CA ASN A 43 0.78 13.28 -5.29
C ASN A 43 -0.38 14.21 -4.93
N LEU A 44 -1.27 14.55 -5.88
CA LEU A 44 -2.45 15.36 -5.62
C LEU A 44 -3.40 14.67 -4.61
N PHE A 45 -3.70 13.38 -4.81
CA PHE A 45 -4.56 12.64 -3.91
C PHE A 45 -3.86 12.24 -2.59
N SER A 46 -2.54 12.38 -2.50
CA SER A 46 -1.76 12.22 -1.27
C SER A 46 -1.72 13.49 -0.40
N ILE A 47 -2.29 14.60 -0.85
CA ILE A 47 -2.33 15.86 -0.05
C ILE A 47 -2.88 15.64 1.37
N PRO A 48 -3.99 14.89 1.60
CA PRO A 48 -4.47 14.64 2.95
C PRO A 48 -3.46 13.90 3.82
N LEU A 49 -2.69 12.97 3.24
CA LEU A 49 -1.61 12.26 3.91
C LEU A 49 -0.49 13.23 4.33
N TYR A 50 -0.05 14.08 3.41
CA TYR A 50 0.99 15.06 3.70
C TYR A 50 0.53 16.09 4.74
N ALA A 51 -0.71 16.57 4.62
CA ALA A 51 -1.29 17.50 5.59
C ALA A 51 -1.34 16.89 7.00
N ALA A 52 -1.79 15.64 7.14
CA ALA A 52 -1.83 14.96 8.44
C ALA A 52 -0.43 14.77 9.03
N ILE A 53 0.59 14.48 8.21
CA ILE A 53 1.98 14.35 8.67
C ILE A 53 2.53 15.72 9.11
N LEU A 54 2.33 16.78 8.32
CA LEU A 54 2.88 18.11 8.58
C LEU A 54 2.24 18.79 9.79
N THR A 55 0.94 18.57 10.01
CA THR A 55 0.21 19.13 11.16
C THR A 55 0.38 18.34 12.44
N GLY A 56 0.98 17.14 12.39
CA GLY A 56 1.05 16.23 13.52
C GLY A 56 -0.34 15.71 13.94
N PHE A 57 -1.32 15.72 13.03
CA PHE A 57 -2.69 15.29 13.33
C PHE A 57 -2.72 13.85 13.84
N GLN A 58 -3.43 13.66 14.94
CA GLN A 58 -3.67 12.34 15.54
C GLN A 58 -5.16 12.18 15.85
N TRP A 59 -5.70 11.03 15.45
CA TRP A 59 -7.11 10.72 15.70
C TRP A 59 -7.24 9.66 16.79
N GLY A 60 -7.44 10.10 18.03
CA GLY A 60 -7.56 9.24 19.22
C GLY A 60 -8.63 8.16 19.06
N PHE A 61 -9.76 8.49 18.44
CA PHE A 61 -10.84 7.52 18.17
C PHE A 61 -10.38 6.31 17.36
N LEU A 62 -9.56 6.52 16.31
CA LEU A 62 -9.02 5.41 15.52
C LEU A 62 -8.02 4.57 16.31
N MET A 63 -7.23 5.20 17.19
CA MET A 63 -6.32 4.48 18.11
C MET A 63 -7.11 3.61 19.09
N ASP A 64 -8.21 4.14 19.65
CA ASP A 64 -9.09 3.41 20.56
C ASP A 64 -9.77 2.22 19.89
N ILE A 65 -10.36 2.41 18.70
CA ILE A 65 -10.96 1.32 17.93
C ILE A 65 -9.92 0.23 17.61
N THR A 66 -8.73 0.64 17.14
CA THR A 66 -7.64 -0.28 16.85
C THR A 66 -7.27 -1.12 18.08
N SER A 67 -7.08 -0.45 19.23
CA SER A 67 -6.75 -1.12 20.49
C SER A 67 -7.84 -2.08 20.94
N ASN A 68 -9.13 -1.69 20.83
CA ASN A 68 -10.26 -2.55 21.19
C ASN A 68 -10.32 -3.82 20.32
N ILE A 69 -10.16 -3.68 19.00
CA ILE A 69 -10.19 -4.83 18.09
C ILE A 69 -9.01 -5.77 18.37
N VAL A 70 -7.82 -5.24 18.61
CA VAL A 70 -6.64 -6.05 18.94
C VAL A 70 -6.83 -6.81 20.24
N VAL A 71 -7.34 -6.15 21.30
CA VAL A 71 -7.67 -6.81 22.57
C VAL A 71 -8.69 -7.92 22.39
N ALA A 72 -9.78 -7.66 21.64
CA ALA A 72 -10.79 -8.67 21.34
C ALA A 72 -10.21 -9.88 20.62
N LEU A 73 -9.34 -9.68 19.64
CA LEU A 73 -8.65 -10.75 18.93
C LEU A 73 -7.69 -11.53 19.83
N LEU A 74 -6.91 -10.88 20.68
CA LEU A 74 -6.03 -11.55 21.65
C LEU A 74 -6.83 -12.39 22.63
N SER A 75 -7.90 -11.83 23.18
CA SER A 75 -8.78 -12.57 24.10
C SER A 75 -9.46 -13.76 23.42
N SER A 76 -9.84 -13.64 22.16
CA SER A 76 -10.44 -14.77 21.39
C SER A 76 -9.46 -15.92 21.15
N THR A 77 -8.16 -15.63 21.18
CA THR A 77 -7.09 -16.65 21.09
C THR A 77 -6.62 -17.18 22.46
N GLY A 78 -7.34 -16.83 23.55
CA GLY A 78 -7.02 -17.30 24.90
C GLY A 78 -5.88 -16.55 25.59
N ILE A 79 -5.43 -15.41 25.04
CA ILE A 79 -4.38 -14.60 25.65
C ILE A 79 -5.06 -13.59 26.59
N GLU A 80 -4.75 -13.70 27.88
CA GLU A 80 -5.17 -12.70 28.86
C GLU A 80 -4.56 -11.35 28.52
N THR A 81 -5.39 -10.31 28.42
CA THR A 81 -4.94 -8.99 28.07
C THR A 81 -5.45 -7.95 29.06
N THR A 82 -4.58 -7.05 29.45
CA THR A 82 -4.97 -5.83 30.19
C THR A 82 -4.79 -4.63 29.30
N ARG A 83 -5.72 -3.68 29.39
CA ARG A 83 -5.67 -2.42 28.61
C ARG A 83 -5.77 -1.22 29.53
N HIS A 84 -4.84 -0.28 29.37
CA HIS A 84 -4.87 1.04 30.01
C HIS A 84 -4.73 2.14 28.94
N GLY A 85 -5.84 2.77 28.56
CA GLY A 85 -5.88 3.66 27.39
C GLY A 85 -5.50 2.89 26.12
N ASN A 86 -4.47 3.33 25.41
CA ASN A 86 -3.94 2.66 24.22
C ASN A 86 -2.70 1.79 24.48
N ILE A 87 -2.39 1.51 25.76
CA ILE A 87 -1.39 0.52 26.13
C ILE A 87 -2.10 -0.81 26.31
N ILE A 88 -1.63 -1.83 25.59
CA ILE A 88 -2.07 -3.23 25.69
C ILE A 88 -0.94 -4.00 26.34
N ALA A 89 -1.24 -4.78 27.38
CA ALA A 89 -0.27 -5.65 28.02
C ALA A 89 -0.75 -7.11 27.97
N VAL A 90 0.21 -8.00 27.68
CA VAL A 90 0.03 -9.45 27.63
C VAL A 90 1.00 -10.15 28.57
N PRO A 91 0.63 -11.29 29.20
CA PRO A 91 1.52 -12.04 30.05
C PRO A 91 2.65 -12.66 29.21
N VAL A 92 3.86 -12.63 29.74
CA VAL A 92 5.06 -13.26 29.19
C VAL A 92 5.75 -14.06 30.30
N LYS A 93 6.74 -14.90 29.94
CA LYS A 93 7.42 -15.78 30.92
C LYS A 93 7.94 -15.03 32.16
N ASP A 94 8.45 -13.82 31.98
CA ASP A 94 9.12 -13.04 33.03
C ASP A 94 8.27 -11.83 33.47
N GLY A 95 6.95 -11.90 33.39
CA GLY A 95 6.06 -10.82 33.82
C GLY A 95 5.03 -10.40 32.75
N ASN A 96 4.89 -9.11 32.52
CA ASN A 96 3.97 -8.58 31.50
C ASN A 96 4.73 -7.77 30.45
N PHE A 97 4.43 -8.01 29.18
CA PHE A 97 4.90 -7.20 28.07
C PHE A 97 3.81 -6.19 27.68
N GLY A 98 4.11 -4.90 27.76
CA GLY A 98 3.19 -3.83 27.38
C GLY A 98 3.68 -3.05 26.17
N ALA A 99 2.81 -2.77 25.21
CA ALA A 99 3.11 -1.91 24.09
C ALA A 99 2.01 -0.88 23.84
N PHE A 100 2.42 0.32 23.43
CA PHE A 100 1.52 1.42 23.11
C PHE A 100 1.09 1.35 21.64
N VAL A 101 -0.22 1.30 21.40
CA VAL A 101 -0.78 1.41 20.06
C VAL A 101 -0.78 2.88 19.64
N SER A 102 0.30 3.30 19.02
CA SER A 102 0.50 4.68 18.56
C SER A 102 -0.38 4.98 17.34
N TRP A 103 -0.54 6.28 17.04
CA TRP A 103 -1.19 6.73 15.81
C TRP A 103 -0.61 6.07 14.56
N ASP A 104 0.72 5.98 14.47
CA ASP A 104 1.40 5.33 13.33
C ASP A 104 1.12 3.82 13.23
N SER A 105 0.79 3.17 14.35
CA SER A 105 0.45 1.75 14.37
C SER A 105 -0.95 1.46 13.82
N THR A 106 -1.85 2.45 13.72
CA THR A 106 -3.22 2.23 13.23
C THR A 106 -3.31 1.91 11.73
N GLY A 107 -2.23 2.11 10.97
CA GLY A 107 -2.19 1.86 9.53
C GLY A 107 -2.81 2.98 8.68
N TRP A 108 -3.15 4.12 9.27
CA TRP A 108 -3.77 5.25 8.58
C TRP A 108 -2.99 5.73 7.34
N LYS A 109 -1.64 5.73 7.41
CA LYS A 109 -0.78 6.08 6.26
C LYS A 109 -1.02 5.16 5.08
N SER A 110 -1.13 3.86 5.34
CA SER A 110 -1.37 2.84 4.31
C SER A 110 -2.78 2.93 3.72
N MET A 111 -3.79 3.27 4.54
CA MET A 111 -5.15 3.52 4.07
C MET A 111 -5.22 4.74 3.15
N LEU A 112 -4.59 5.85 3.51
CA LEU A 112 -4.52 7.05 2.66
C LEU A 112 -3.67 6.83 1.41
N ALA A 113 -2.58 6.06 1.50
CA ALA A 113 -1.78 5.68 0.34
C ALA A 113 -2.60 4.81 -0.64
N MET A 114 -3.37 3.83 -0.14
CA MET A 114 -4.28 3.03 -0.97
C MET A 114 -5.34 3.92 -1.64
N PHE A 115 -5.94 4.86 -0.91
CA PHE A 115 -6.87 5.83 -1.48
C PHE A 115 -6.21 6.62 -2.62
N ALA A 116 -5.02 7.17 -2.40
CA ALA A 116 -4.29 7.94 -3.42
C ALA A 116 -3.95 7.10 -4.65
N LEU A 117 -3.51 5.84 -4.46
CA LEU A 117 -3.21 4.90 -5.56
C LEU A 117 -4.46 4.63 -6.41
N ILE A 118 -5.62 4.36 -5.79
CA ILE A 118 -6.89 4.09 -6.49
C ILE A 118 -7.29 5.33 -7.31
N PHE A 119 -7.27 6.52 -6.71
CA PHE A 119 -7.72 7.75 -7.37
C PHE A 119 -6.73 8.28 -8.43
N ALA A 120 -5.46 7.93 -8.34
CA ALA A 120 -4.45 8.26 -9.35
C ALA A 120 -4.66 7.52 -10.67
N THR A 121 -5.34 6.35 -10.67
CA THR A 121 -5.62 5.58 -11.90
C THR A 121 -6.49 6.35 -12.88
N ALA A 122 -6.39 6.01 -14.17
CA ALA A 122 -7.24 6.58 -15.22
C ALA A 122 -8.63 5.94 -15.29
N PHE A 123 -8.99 5.04 -14.34
CA PHE A 123 -10.28 4.36 -14.35
C PHE A 123 -11.46 5.31 -14.11
N PRO A 124 -12.67 4.97 -14.62
CA PRO A 124 -13.89 5.71 -14.34
C PRO A 124 -14.24 5.66 -12.83
N LEU A 125 -14.96 6.68 -12.36
CA LEU A 125 -15.30 6.85 -10.94
C LEU A 125 -15.94 5.59 -10.33
N ARG A 126 -16.86 4.92 -11.05
CA ARG A 126 -17.50 3.67 -10.58
C ARG A 126 -16.49 2.60 -10.18
N LYS A 127 -15.42 2.40 -10.99
CA LYS A 127 -14.39 1.43 -10.67
C LYS A 127 -13.52 1.89 -9.48
N LYS A 128 -13.24 3.18 -9.36
CA LYS A 128 -12.52 3.74 -8.19
C LYS A 128 -13.31 3.53 -6.90
N LEU A 129 -14.63 3.78 -6.93
CA LEU A 129 -15.48 3.54 -5.76
C LEU A 129 -15.48 2.05 -5.34
N MET A 130 -15.49 1.12 -6.30
CA MET A 130 -15.30 -0.31 -5.99
C MET A 130 -13.92 -0.59 -5.37
N GLY A 131 -12.88 0.11 -5.82
CA GLY A 131 -11.54 0.01 -5.26
C GLY A 131 -11.45 0.45 -3.80
N LEU A 132 -12.31 1.36 -3.33
CA LEU A 132 -12.34 1.79 -1.93
C LEU A 132 -12.60 0.63 -0.95
N ALA A 133 -13.21 -0.47 -1.40
CA ALA A 133 -13.36 -1.68 -0.59
C ALA A 133 -12.01 -2.31 -0.18
N LEU A 134 -10.89 -1.92 -0.81
CA LEU A 134 -9.55 -2.35 -0.41
C LEU A 134 -9.06 -1.64 0.87
N ILE A 135 -9.58 -0.46 1.19
CA ILE A 135 -9.15 0.30 2.38
C ILE A 135 -9.44 -0.47 3.67
N PRO A 136 -10.68 -0.97 3.92
CA PRO A 136 -10.92 -1.82 5.09
C PRO A 136 -10.12 -3.14 5.06
N VAL A 137 -9.78 -3.68 3.89
CA VAL A 137 -8.90 -4.86 3.80
C VAL A 137 -7.48 -4.51 4.28
N VAL A 138 -6.92 -3.37 3.86
CA VAL A 138 -5.62 -2.88 4.35
C VAL A 138 -5.64 -2.67 5.86
N TYR A 139 -6.73 -2.10 6.39
CA TYR A 139 -6.91 -1.93 7.83
C TYR A 139 -6.97 -3.27 8.56
N ALA A 140 -7.73 -4.25 8.06
CA ALA A 140 -7.81 -5.58 8.64
C ALA A 140 -6.44 -6.29 8.67
N VAL A 141 -5.65 -6.19 7.58
CA VAL A 141 -4.28 -6.72 7.53
C VAL A 141 -3.39 -6.02 8.59
N ASN A 142 -3.56 -4.71 8.79
CA ASN A 142 -2.82 -4.00 9.83
C ASN A 142 -3.22 -4.44 11.24
N ILE A 143 -4.51 -4.69 11.51
CA ILE A 143 -4.99 -5.26 12.78
C ILE A 143 -4.37 -6.64 13.03
N LEU A 144 -4.41 -7.53 12.04
CA LEU A 144 -3.78 -8.85 12.13
C LEU A 144 -2.28 -8.76 12.40
N ARG A 145 -1.61 -7.78 11.81
CA ARG A 145 -0.22 -7.47 12.08
C ARG A 145 0.00 -7.15 13.56
N ILE A 146 -0.78 -6.23 14.14
CA ILE A 146 -0.61 -5.82 15.54
C ILE A 146 -0.92 -7.01 16.46
N TRP A 147 -2.00 -7.73 16.19
CA TRP A 147 -2.35 -8.94 16.91
C TRP A 147 -1.20 -9.96 16.90
N PHE A 148 -0.62 -10.24 15.72
CA PHE A 148 0.50 -11.16 15.59
C PHE A 148 1.73 -10.72 16.37
N MET A 149 1.99 -9.41 16.43
CA MET A 149 3.11 -8.85 17.21
C MET A 149 2.96 -9.15 18.70
N PHE A 150 1.76 -8.96 19.27
CA PHE A 150 1.47 -9.33 20.65
C PHE A 150 1.51 -10.83 20.86
N PHE A 151 0.96 -11.61 19.91
CA PHE A 151 1.00 -13.06 19.96
C PHE A 151 2.44 -13.60 20.04
N ILE A 152 3.33 -13.12 19.18
CA ILE A 152 4.73 -13.59 19.16
C ILE A 152 5.49 -13.15 20.42
N SER A 153 5.15 -12.01 21.02
CA SER A 153 5.77 -11.55 22.27
C SER A 153 5.43 -12.43 23.46
N THR A 154 4.30 -13.16 23.45
CA THR A 154 4.01 -14.15 24.50
C THR A 154 4.93 -15.38 24.45
N VAL A 155 5.52 -15.65 23.28
CA VAL A 155 6.50 -16.75 23.10
C VAL A 155 7.89 -16.29 23.52
N ASP A 156 8.37 -15.17 22.95
CA ASP A 156 9.65 -14.55 23.29
C ASP A 156 9.62 -13.07 22.92
N THR A 157 9.89 -12.20 23.89
CA THR A 157 9.91 -10.75 23.73
C THR A 157 10.99 -10.24 22.77
N ASN A 158 12.08 -10.99 22.59
CA ASN A 158 13.16 -10.65 21.63
C ASN A 158 12.68 -10.69 20.18
N TYR A 159 11.75 -11.59 19.85
CA TYR A 159 11.17 -11.67 18.52
C TYR A 159 10.29 -10.47 18.17
N PHE A 160 9.75 -9.77 19.19
CA PHE A 160 8.99 -8.54 18.96
C PHE A 160 9.83 -7.46 18.24
N ALA A 161 11.04 -7.19 18.75
CA ALA A 161 11.92 -6.19 18.16
C ALA A 161 12.33 -6.56 16.71
N LEU A 162 12.68 -7.83 16.49
CA LEU A 162 13.06 -8.31 15.17
C LEU A 162 11.89 -8.24 14.18
N ALA A 163 10.72 -8.71 14.57
CA ALA A 163 9.52 -8.66 13.74
C ALA A 163 9.09 -7.21 13.45
N HIS A 164 9.16 -6.32 14.45
CA HIS A 164 8.77 -4.92 14.30
C HIS A 164 9.69 -4.15 13.33
N LEU A 165 11.00 -4.34 13.41
CA LEU A 165 11.96 -3.57 12.61
C LEU A 165 12.10 -4.08 11.18
N THR A 166 12.01 -5.40 10.96
CA THR A 166 12.43 -6.00 9.69
C THR A 166 11.26 -6.42 8.81
N ILE A 167 10.27 -7.14 9.37
CA ILE A 167 9.23 -7.79 8.56
C ILE A 167 8.06 -6.83 8.28
N TRP A 168 7.70 -5.98 9.24
CA TRP A 168 6.43 -5.29 9.22
C TRP A 168 6.44 -3.89 8.59
N SER A 169 7.57 -3.17 8.63
CA SER A 169 7.66 -1.87 7.97
C SER A 169 7.51 -2.01 6.45
N TRP A 170 8.10 -3.05 5.87
CA TRP A 170 8.01 -3.35 4.44
C TRP A 170 6.76 -4.16 4.08
N GLY A 171 6.31 -5.07 4.96
CA GLY A 171 5.18 -5.97 4.69
C GLY A 171 3.88 -5.24 4.37
N LEU A 172 3.58 -4.14 5.08
CA LEU A 172 2.36 -3.38 4.82
C LEU A 172 2.44 -2.61 3.48
N ILE A 173 3.62 -2.09 3.13
CA ILE A 173 3.85 -1.42 1.83
C ILE A 173 3.64 -2.44 0.69
N PHE A 174 4.25 -3.62 0.79
CA PHE A 174 4.06 -4.69 -0.20
C PHE A 174 2.60 -5.14 -0.29
N THR A 175 1.90 -5.24 0.84
CA THR A 175 0.47 -5.59 0.86
C THR A 175 -0.37 -4.56 0.11
N VAL A 176 -0.16 -3.27 0.36
CA VAL A 176 -0.87 -2.19 -0.34
C VAL A 176 -0.62 -2.26 -1.85
N LEU A 177 0.63 -2.41 -2.26
CA LEU A 177 0.99 -2.51 -3.68
C LEU A 177 0.44 -3.77 -4.33
N ALA A 178 0.51 -4.92 -3.65
CA ALA A 178 -0.02 -6.18 -4.16
C ALA A 178 -1.54 -6.12 -4.35
N LEU A 179 -2.28 -5.64 -3.37
CA LEU A 179 -3.73 -5.48 -3.45
C LEU A 179 -4.13 -4.52 -4.57
N TRP A 180 -3.42 -3.40 -4.72
CA TRP A 180 -3.66 -2.44 -5.78
C TRP A 180 -3.41 -3.05 -7.18
N VAL A 181 -2.29 -3.76 -7.38
CA VAL A 181 -1.96 -4.44 -8.64
C VAL A 181 -2.97 -5.54 -8.96
N LEU A 182 -3.38 -6.35 -7.96
CA LEU A 182 -4.40 -7.39 -8.14
C LEU A 182 -5.75 -6.80 -8.53
N TRP A 183 -6.14 -5.68 -7.92
CA TRP A 183 -7.35 -4.96 -8.27
C TRP A 183 -7.29 -4.43 -9.71
N MET A 184 -6.17 -3.82 -10.12
CA MET A 184 -6.00 -3.36 -11.50
C MET A 184 -6.08 -4.48 -12.53
N LYS A 185 -5.57 -5.67 -12.21
CA LYS A 185 -5.61 -6.83 -13.14
C LYS A 185 -6.99 -7.47 -13.29
N LYS A 186 -7.87 -7.29 -12.30
CA LYS A 186 -9.23 -7.84 -12.32
C LYS A 186 -10.24 -6.94 -13.03
N LEU A 187 -9.85 -5.76 -13.44
CA LEU A 187 -10.69 -4.75 -14.10
C LEU A 187 -10.46 -4.68 -15.60
#